data_fc258c64594f72e2ad051b6770e7c3b2
#
_entry.id   fc258c64594f72e2ad051b6770e7c3b2
#
_cell.length_a   1.000
_cell.length_b   1.000
_cell.length_c   1.000
_cell.angle_alpha   90.00
_cell.angle_beta   90.00
_cell.angle_gamma   90.00
#
_symmetry.space_group_name_H-M   'P 1'
#
loop_
_entity.id
_entity.type
_entity.pdbx_description
1 polymer ?
#
loop_
_entity_poly.entity_id
_entity_poly.type
_entity_poly.pdbx_seq_one_letter_code
_entity_poly.pdbx_strand_id
1 'polypeptide(L)'
;MPKQLAVQPLFLSIDDTMVEKEGEKFELRSKLFDHAAHNGSNYLNGHCLVSILLSFPVLADGSIRYISVPLGYRLWDKKQTKLEIAAEMVRHAVDSIGSDRQVFLLCDSWYPKGYVAGLVDEYENLDIICNARIDTVMYDLPPERTGKRGRPKKFGERLSPEDFVLDSPKTGDWKIGVRPVLTRLWSGRVVYAVVTLPKSGNGSRRLFFCTKNPESINLDYGRCEDDTIREYGEENKQFLPLACYSLRWNIEISYYESKTFWSLEEYRVRSRKGIERLINLECIAYSAMTLLPYSDETFSCYQSVSAQETKFGFGQQIQASIIFSSFVESLETVKKAQSFIKIIEGYVLSGFKKVQKL
;
A
#
# COMPACT_ATOMS: atom_id res chain seq x y z
N MET A 1 10.58 -14.19 -12.75
CA MET A 1 9.71 -13.01 -13.02
C MET A 1 9.88 -12.63 -14.49
N PRO A 2 8.79 -12.41 -15.26
CA PRO A 2 8.91 -11.95 -16.65
C PRO A 2 9.72 -10.65 -16.73
N LYS A 3 10.63 -10.53 -17.73
CA LYS A 3 11.50 -9.35 -17.91
C LYS A 3 10.73 -8.03 -17.94
N GLN A 4 9.51 -8.05 -18.46
CA GLN A 4 8.62 -6.88 -18.55
C GLN A 4 8.18 -6.35 -17.17
N LEU A 5 8.04 -7.21 -16.17
CA LEU A 5 7.69 -6.81 -14.80
C LEU A 5 8.92 -6.37 -13.99
N ALA A 6 10.12 -6.81 -14.39
CA ALA A 6 11.35 -6.49 -13.68
C ALA A 6 11.71 -5.00 -13.71
N VAL A 7 11.25 -4.27 -14.73
CA VAL A 7 11.49 -2.83 -14.89
C VAL A 7 10.42 -1.94 -14.28
N GLN A 8 9.27 -2.52 -13.89
CA GLN A 8 8.19 -1.76 -13.27
C GLN A 8 8.55 -1.33 -11.85
N PRO A 9 8.16 -0.13 -11.42
CA PRO A 9 8.41 0.32 -10.06
C PRO A 9 7.63 -0.51 -9.03
N LEU A 10 8.14 -0.51 -7.81
CA LEU A 10 7.45 -1.03 -6.64
C LEU A 10 6.96 0.14 -5.79
N PHE A 11 5.86 -0.04 -5.09
CA PHE A 11 5.32 0.97 -4.20
C PHE A 11 5.25 0.42 -2.77
N LEU A 12 5.86 1.15 -1.85
CA LEU A 12 5.74 0.90 -0.41
C LEU A 12 4.77 1.92 0.17
N SER A 13 3.73 1.49 0.83
CA SER A 13 2.85 2.40 1.58
C SER A 13 3.12 2.24 3.07
N ILE A 14 3.24 3.37 3.79
CA ILE A 14 3.36 3.37 5.26
C ILE A 14 2.19 4.14 5.86
N ASP A 15 1.68 3.59 6.96
CA ASP A 15 0.63 4.22 7.75
C ASP A 15 0.57 3.57 9.14
N ASP A 16 -0.29 4.07 10.02
CA ASP A 16 -0.56 3.43 11.30
C ASP A 16 -2.06 3.19 11.50
N THR A 17 -2.36 2.13 12.23
CA THR A 17 -3.73 1.80 12.61
C THR A 17 -3.84 1.56 14.10
N MET A 18 -5.02 1.82 14.64
CA MET A 18 -5.29 1.61 16.07
C MET A 18 -6.16 0.38 16.25
N VAL A 19 -5.86 -0.36 17.31
CA VAL A 19 -6.60 -1.55 17.73
C VAL A 19 -7.06 -1.33 19.16
N GLU A 20 -8.37 -1.24 19.36
CA GLU A 20 -8.95 -1.09 20.69
C GLU A 20 -8.78 -2.38 21.51
N LYS A 21 -8.47 -2.22 22.79
CA LYS A 21 -8.30 -3.33 23.73
C LYS A 21 -8.95 -3.03 25.07
N GLU A 22 -9.82 -3.90 25.48
CA GLU A 22 -10.39 -3.91 26.82
C GLU A 22 -9.46 -4.64 27.81
N GLY A 23 -9.48 -4.19 29.07
CA GLY A 23 -8.66 -4.77 30.14
C GLY A 23 -7.24 -4.21 30.23
N GLU A 24 -6.69 -4.18 31.44
CA GLU A 24 -5.44 -3.46 31.77
C GLU A 24 -4.18 -4.30 31.61
N LYS A 25 -4.30 -5.59 31.35
CA LYS A 25 -3.17 -6.54 31.37
C LYS A 25 -2.40 -6.63 30.05
N PHE A 26 -2.78 -5.87 29.03
CA PHE A 26 -2.05 -5.84 27.77
C PHE A 26 -0.83 -4.94 27.89
N GLU A 27 0.34 -5.48 27.60
CA GLU A 27 1.58 -4.74 27.55
C GLU A 27 1.53 -3.66 26.46
N LEU A 28 2.00 -2.43 26.75
CA LEU A 28 1.96 -1.26 25.86
C LEU A 28 0.56 -0.72 25.51
N ARG A 29 -0.49 -1.25 26.11
CA ARG A 29 -1.83 -0.64 26.01
C ARG A 29 -1.80 0.78 26.57
N SER A 30 -2.30 1.72 25.82
CA SER A 30 -2.30 3.11 26.24
C SER A 30 -3.54 3.85 25.70
N LYS A 31 -3.80 5.02 26.27
CA LYS A 31 -4.77 5.96 25.76
C LYS A 31 -4.19 6.60 24.49
N LEU A 32 -4.90 6.45 23.37
CA LEU A 32 -4.54 6.91 22.04
C LEU A 32 -5.57 7.94 21.59
N PHE A 33 -5.11 8.98 20.89
CA PHE A 33 -5.99 9.94 20.24
C PHE A 33 -6.37 9.40 18.86
N ASP A 34 -7.66 9.28 18.62
CA ASP A 34 -8.20 8.80 17.36
C ASP A 34 -9.04 9.91 16.72
N HIS A 35 -8.57 10.41 15.57
CA HIS A 35 -9.26 11.44 14.80
C HIS A 35 -10.58 10.94 14.18
N ALA A 36 -10.72 9.62 14.02
CA ALA A 36 -11.87 8.95 13.39
C ALA A 36 -12.88 8.41 14.40
N ALA A 37 -12.64 8.58 15.71
CA ALA A 37 -13.50 8.00 16.75
C ALA A 37 -14.89 8.65 16.74
N HIS A 38 -15.92 7.81 16.63
CA HIS A 38 -17.33 8.22 16.66
C HIS A 38 -18.05 7.83 17.97
N ASN A 39 -17.30 7.44 19.00
CA ASN A 39 -17.82 6.93 20.27
C ASN A 39 -18.10 8.03 21.34
N GLY A 40 -18.18 9.30 20.94
CA GLY A 40 -18.34 10.42 21.86
C GLY A 40 -17.04 10.84 22.58
N SER A 41 -15.93 10.15 22.32
CA SER A 41 -14.60 10.48 22.82
C SER A 41 -13.61 10.41 21.67
N ASN A 42 -12.72 11.39 21.55
CA ASN A 42 -11.61 11.34 20.58
C ASN A 42 -10.45 10.43 21.05
N TYR A 43 -10.73 9.52 21.98
CA TYR A 43 -9.71 8.65 22.55
C TYR A 43 -10.22 7.21 22.64
N LEU A 44 -9.33 6.30 22.32
CA LEU A 44 -9.49 4.87 22.58
C LEU A 44 -8.34 4.34 23.46
N ASN A 45 -8.60 3.23 24.14
CA ASN A 45 -7.56 2.52 24.89
C ASN A 45 -7.16 1.28 24.08
N GLY A 46 -5.89 1.22 23.69
CA GLY A 46 -5.47 0.12 22.83
C GLY A 46 -4.02 0.20 22.41
N HIS A 47 -3.75 -0.37 21.26
CA HIS A 47 -2.44 -0.37 20.62
C HIS A 47 -2.48 0.44 19.32
N CYS A 48 -1.36 1.09 19.03
CA CYS A 48 -1.09 1.68 17.73
C CYS A 48 -0.05 0.81 17.01
N LEU A 49 -0.37 0.41 15.80
CA LEU A 49 0.44 -0.44 14.95
C LEU A 49 0.92 0.38 13.75
N VAL A 50 2.23 0.58 13.64
CA VAL A 50 2.84 1.12 12.42
C VAL A 50 3.03 -0.03 11.44
N SER A 51 2.67 0.16 10.19
CA SER A 51 2.73 -0.88 9.17
C SER A 51 3.33 -0.41 7.87
N ILE A 52 3.74 -1.38 7.07
CA ILE A 52 4.23 -1.21 5.71
C ILE A 52 3.56 -2.22 4.79
N LEU A 53 3.11 -1.74 3.64
CA LEU A 53 2.47 -2.51 2.58
C LEU A 53 3.32 -2.41 1.32
N LEU A 54 3.50 -3.50 0.60
CA LEU A 54 4.15 -3.55 -0.70
C LEU A 54 3.10 -3.75 -1.80
N SER A 55 3.05 -2.83 -2.77
CA SER A 55 2.33 -3.01 -4.03
C SER A 55 3.32 -3.28 -5.14
N PHE A 56 3.13 -4.37 -5.88
CA PHE A 56 4.02 -4.81 -6.93
C PHE A 56 3.25 -5.34 -8.14
N PRO A 57 3.86 -5.27 -9.35
CA PRO A 57 3.18 -5.65 -10.57
C PRO A 57 3.13 -7.17 -10.76
N VAL A 58 1.98 -7.66 -11.22
CA VAL A 58 1.78 -9.01 -11.74
C VAL A 58 1.19 -8.93 -13.15
N LEU A 59 1.32 -9.99 -13.92
CA LEU A 59 0.59 -10.13 -15.19
C LEU A 59 -0.73 -10.83 -14.92
N ALA A 60 -1.82 -10.20 -15.32
CA ALA A 60 -3.15 -10.76 -15.30
C ALA A 60 -3.83 -10.47 -16.67
N ASP A 61 -4.21 -11.48 -17.38
CA ASP A 61 -4.88 -11.38 -18.71
C ASP A 61 -4.14 -10.46 -19.71
N GLY A 62 -2.79 -10.48 -19.67
CA GLY A 62 -1.94 -9.67 -20.55
C GLY A 62 -1.74 -8.23 -20.10
N SER A 63 -2.42 -7.77 -19.06
CA SER A 63 -2.29 -6.45 -18.45
C SER A 63 -1.41 -6.48 -17.19
N ILE A 64 -0.88 -5.32 -16.80
CA ILE A 64 -0.13 -5.15 -15.57
C ILE A 64 -1.12 -4.74 -14.46
N ARG A 65 -1.26 -5.60 -13.47
CA ARG A 65 -2.02 -5.34 -12.25
C ARG A 65 -1.08 -5.14 -11.08
N TYR A 66 -1.31 -4.11 -10.27
CA TYR A 66 -0.61 -3.96 -9.00
C TYR A 66 -1.40 -4.65 -7.89
N ILE A 67 -0.82 -5.69 -7.31
CA ILE A 67 -1.37 -6.35 -6.12
C ILE A 67 -0.60 -5.91 -4.89
N SER A 68 -1.25 -5.94 -3.73
CA SER A 68 -0.70 -5.38 -2.50
C SER A 68 -0.68 -6.43 -1.40
N VAL A 69 0.45 -6.51 -0.69
CA VAL A 69 0.62 -7.40 0.46
C VAL A 69 1.21 -6.65 1.64
N PRO A 70 0.70 -6.81 2.87
CA PRO A 70 1.33 -6.26 4.05
C PRO A 70 2.65 -6.98 4.30
N LEU A 71 3.72 -6.22 4.55
CA LEU A 71 5.04 -6.77 4.87
C LEU A 71 5.23 -6.94 6.38
N GLY A 72 4.49 -6.20 7.19
CA GLY A 72 4.54 -6.34 8.64
C GLY A 72 3.98 -5.17 9.41
N TYR A 73 3.87 -5.40 10.71
CA TYR A 73 3.41 -4.45 11.71
C TYR A 73 4.42 -4.33 12.84
N ARG A 74 4.57 -3.13 13.41
CA ARG A 74 5.34 -2.85 14.61
C ARG A 74 4.46 -2.16 15.64
N LEU A 75 4.52 -2.65 16.87
CA LEU A 75 3.80 -2.07 17.99
C LEU A 75 4.49 -0.79 18.46
N TRP A 76 3.77 0.34 18.48
CA TRP A 76 4.31 1.59 18.98
C TRP A 76 4.41 1.58 20.51
N ASP A 77 5.63 1.68 21.02
CA ASP A 77 5.92 1.63 22.45
C ASP A 77 6.12 3.01 23.11
N LYS A 78 5.91 4.09 22.34
CA LYS A 78 6.15 5.49 22.75
C LYS A 78 7.61 5.84 23.11
N LYS A 79 8.54 4.90 23.04
CA LYS A 79 9.98 5.16 23.22
C LYS A 79 10.62 5.69 21.94
N GLN A 80 10.28 5.06 20.82
CA GLN A 80 10.58 5.56 19.48
C GLN A 80 9.39 6.33 18.93
N THR A 81 9.65 7.28 18.06
CA THR A 81 8.60 7.94 17.29
C THR A 81 8.07 6.98 16.20
N LYS A 82 6.81 7.16 15.79
CA LYS A 82 6.27 6.40 14.66
C LYS A 82 7.09 6.61 13.38
N LEU A 83 7.70 7.78 13.21
CA LEU A 83 8.57 8.11 12.08
C LEU A 83 9.86 7.28 12.09
N GLU A 84 10.47 7.06 13.25
CA GLU A 84 11.65 6.19 13.38
C GLU A 84 11.29 4.75 13.02
N ILE A 85 10.19 4.24 13.60
CA ILE A 85 9.71 2.88 13.33
C ILE A 85 9.42 2.71 11.83
N ALA A 86 8.69 3.65 11.22
CA ALA A 86 8.37 3.61 9.80
C ALA A 86 9.64 3.63 8.93
N ALA A 87 10.60 4.51 9.25
CA ALA A 87 11.86 4.58 8.52
C ALA A 87 12.68 3.29 8.64
N GLU A 88 12.73 2.65 9.81
CA GLU A 88 13.37 1.34 9.99
C GLU A 88 12.68 0.26 9.14
N MET A 89 11.34 0.24 9.11
CA MET A 89 10.60 -0.73 8.30
C MET A 89 10.85 -0.53 6.80
N VAL A 90 10.91 0.72 6.34
CA VAL A 90 11.21 1.05 4.94
C VAL A 90 12.65 0.64 4.59
N ARG A 91 13.66 0.92 5.44
CA ARG A 91 15.04 0.47 5.21
C ARG A 91 15.09 -1.04 5.02
N HIS A 92 14.50 -1.81 5.93
CA HIS A 92 14.47 -3.28 5.81
C HIS A 92 13.81 -3.75 4.51
N ALA A 93 12.74 -3.10 4.08
CA ALA A 93 12.06 -3.44 2.84
C ALA A 93 12.93 -3.11 1.62
N VAL A 94 13.52 -1.90 1.55
CA VAL A 94 14.37 -1.46 0.43
C VAL A 94 15.62 -2.31 0.35
N ASP A 95 16.29 -2.60 1.48
CA ASP A 95 17.46 -3.48 1.53
C ASP A 95 17.14 -4.90 1.01
N SER A 96 15.93 -5.41 1.33
CA SER A 96 15.47 -6.72 0.85
C SER A 96 15.11 -6.73 -0.64
N ILE A 97 14.60 -5.61 -1.16
CA ILE A 97 14.29 -5.44 -2.58
C ILE A 97 15.57 -5.32 -3.42
N GLY A 98 16.59 -4.67 -2.89
CA GLY A 98 17.84 -4.37 -3.58
C GLY A 98 17.79 -3.10 -4.43
N SER A 99 18.93 -2.72 -5.00
CA SER A 99 19.13 -1.45 -5.72
C SER A 99 18.60 -1.45 -7.15
N ASP A 100 18.34 -2.63 -7.73
CA ASP A 100 18.01 -2.77 -9.16
C ASP A 100 16.56 -2.37 -9.50
N ARG A 101 15.73 -2.10 -8.50
CA ARG A 101 14.32 -1.78 -8.65
C ARG A 101 14.03 -0.37 -8.15
N GLN A 102 13.34 0.40 -8.97
CA GLN A 102 12.77 1.67 -8.52
C GLN A 102 11.69 1.41 -7.48
N VAL A 103 11.78 2.08 -6.35
CA VAL A 103 10.82 2.01 -5.24
C VAL A 103 10.25 3.40 -5.00
N PHE A 104 8.93 3.50 -4.87
CA PHE A 104 8.25 4.70 -4.41
C PHE A 104 7.65 4.47 -3.04
N LEU A 105 7.99 5.31 -2.08
CA LEU A 105 7.34 5.36 -0.79
C LEU A 105 6.11 6.26 -0.87
N LEU A 106 4.94 5.70 -0.58
CA LEU A 106 3.66 6.40 -0.52
C LEU A 106 3.29 6.64 0.94
N CYS A 107 2.97 7.88 1.29
CA CYS A 107 2.55 8.19 2.66
C CYS A 107 1.62 9.42 2.71
N ASP A 108 0.87 9.53 3.79
CA ASP A 108 0.04 10.69 4.05
C ASP A 108 0.86 11.91 4.51
N SER A 109 0.20 13.02 4.76
CA SER A 109 0.85 14.30 5.13
C SER A 109 1.54 14.28 6.50
N TRP A 110 1.34 13.24 7.30
CA TRP A 110 1.95 13.14 8.62
C TRP A 110 3.38 12.59 8.57
N TYR A 111 3.64 11.67 7.63
CA TYR A 111 4.91 10.92 7.56
C TYR A 111 6.08 11.64 6.85
N PRO A 112 5.92 12.51 5.81
CA PRO A 112 7.06 13.00 5.01
C PRO A 112 7.88 14.05 5.75
N LYS A 113 8.51 13.70 6.86
CA LYS A 113 9.38 14.56 7.70
C LYS A 113 10.45 13.74 8.42
N GLY A 114 11.51 14.45 8.85
CA GLY A 114 12.60 13.87 9.65
C GLY A 114 13.15 12.60 9.02
N TYR A 115 13.09 11.51 9.76
CA TYR A 115 13.67 10.23 9.36
C TYR A 115 13.11 9.67 8.06
N VAL A 116 11.80 9.83 7.81
CA VAL A 116 11.15 9.31 6.61
C VAL A 116 11.53 10.14 5.38
N ALA A 117 11.51 11.47 5.50
CA ALA A 117 11.92 12.33 4.40
C ALA A 117 13.40 12.15 4.02
N GLY A 118 14.26 11.82 5.00
CA GLY A 118 15.69 11.58 4.79
C GLY A 118 16.03 10.31 4.03
N LEU A 119 15.12 9.34 3.94
CA LEU A 119 15.37 8.06 3.25
C LEU A 119 15.78 8.20 1.79
N VAL A 120 15.30 9.25 1.10
CA VAL A 120 15.69 9.52 -0.29
C VAL A 120 17.15 9.95 -0.45
N ASP A 121 17.82 10.30 0.63
CA ASP A 121 19.24 10.61 0.62
C ASP A 121 20.10 9.38 1.00
N GLU A 122 19.47 8.34 1.55
CA GLU A 122 20.10 7.07 1.91
C GLU A 122 20.10 6.08 0.73
N TYR A 123 19.06 6.13 -0.15
CA TYR A 123 18.85 5.16 -1.23
C TYR A 123 18.64 5.86 -2.57
N GLU A 124 19.46 5.54 -3.57
CA GLU A 124 19.34 6.12 -4.92
C GLU A 124 18.10 5.64 -5.69
N ASN A 125 17.62 4.45 -5.37
CA ASN A 125 16.45 3.84 -6.01
C ASN A 125 15.14 4.07 -5.27
N LEU A 126 15.14 4.88 -4.19
CA LEU A 126 13.95 5.23 -3.41
C LEU A 126 13.55 6.67 -3.67
N ASP A 127 12.30 6.85 -4.04
CA ASP A 127 11.66 8.16 -4.15
C ASP A 127 10.38 8.20 -3.30
N ILE A 128 9.90 9.38 -2.95
CA ILE A 128 8.69 9.57 -2.14
C ILE A 128 7.61 10.26 -2.96
N ILE A 129 6.39 9.72 -2.93
CA ILE A 129 5.18 10.42 -3.35
C ILE A 129 4.27 10.54 -2.13
N CYS A 130 3.94 11.74 -1.73
CA CYS A 130 3.18 11.94 -0.51
C CYS A 130 2.15 13.07 -0.64
N ASN A 131 1.07 12.96 0.12
CA ASN A 131 0.23 14.10 0.41
C ASN A 131 0.99 15.07 1.33
N ALA A 132 0.71 16.36 1.23
CA ALA A 132 1.29 17.39 2.08
C ALA A 132 0.22 18.34 2.59
N ARG A 133 0.51 19.00 3.70
CA ARG A 133 -0.37 20.06 4.19
C ARG A 133 -0.36 21.21 3.19
N ILE A 134 -1.51 21.77 2.92
CA ILE A 134 -1.68 22.85 1.94
C ILE A 134 -0.88 24.12 2.28
N ASP A 135 -0.56 24.30 3.57
CA ASP A 135 0.24 25.40 4.10
C ASP A 135 1.76 25.15 4.08
N THR A 136 2.19 24.00 3.49
CA THR A 136 3.60 23.68 3.37
C THR A 136 4.34 24.71 2.54
N VAL A 137 5.42 25.25 3.11
CA VAL A 137 6.19 26.32 2.47
C VAL A 137 6.98 25.78 1.28
N MET A 138 6.71 26.35 0.11
CA MET A 138 7.39 26.05 -1.16
C MET A 138 8.07 27.32 -1.70
N TYR A 139 9.11 27.11 -2.48
CA TYR A 139 9.84 28.15 -3.17
C TYR A 139 10.09 27.75 -4.62
N ASP A 140 10.14 28.73 -5.48
CA ASP A 140 10.64 28.55 -6.84
C ASP A 140 12.13 28.17 -6.83
N LEU A 141 12.62 27.69 -7.96
CA LEU A 141 14.03 27.45 -8.16
C LEU A 141 14.82 28.77 -8.03
N PRO A 142 16.04 28.73 -7.50
CA PRO A 142 16.84 29.95 -7.40
C PRO A 142 17.12 30.51 -8.79
N PRO A 143 17.16 31.84 -8.93
CA PRO A 143 17.52 32.46 -10.19
C PRO A 143 18.96 32.10 -10.59
N GLU A 144 19.25 32.15 -11.88
CA GLU A 144 20.60 31.94 -12.39
C GLU A 144 21.62 32.88 -11.73
N ARG A 145 22.85 32.41 -11.60
CA ARG A 145 23.94 33.20 -11.01
C ARG A 145 24.21 34.43 -11.87
N THR A 146 24.07 35.61 -11.31
CA THR A 146 24.27 36.88 -12.02
C THR A 146 25.75 37.29 -12.18
N GLY A 147 26.70 36.52 -11.63
CA GLY A 147 28.13 36.87 -11.59
C GLY A 147 28.47 38.02 -10.63
N LYS A 148 27.49 38.70 -10.01
CA LYS A 148 27.70 39.81 -9.07
C LYS A 148 28.23 39.30 -7.73
N ARG A 149 29.03 40.17 -7.06
CA ARG A 149 29.57 39.88 -5.72
C ARG A 149 28.42 39.68 -4.72
N GLY A 150 28.44 38.56 -4.00
CA GLY A 150 27.47 38.22 -2.95
C GLY A 150 27.19 36.72 -2.90
N ARG A 151 26.53 36.27 -1.83
CA ARG A 151 26.11 34.86 -1.66
C ARG A 151 24.94 34.58 -2.61
N PRO A 152 25.00 33.56 -3.46
CA PRO A 152 23.87 33.19 -4.30
C PRO A 152 22.61 32.89 -3.47
N LYS A 153 21.44 33.28 -3.97
CA LYS A 153 20.17 32.92 -3.35
C LYS A 153 20.02 31.38 -3.36
N LYS A 154 19.59 30.83 -2.26
CA LYS A 154 19.31 29.37 -2.14
C LYS A 154 17.92 29.01 -2.62
N PHE A 155 16.99 29.96 -2.62
CA PHE A 155 15.59 29.79 -2.98
C PHE A 155 15.17 30.94 -3.89
N GLY A 156 14.26 30.67 -4.80
CA GLY A 156 13.52 31.67 -5.56
C GLY A 156 12.45 32.35 -4.73
N GLU A 157 11.39 32.79 -5.38
CA GLU A 157 10.23 33.41 -4.72
C GLU A 157 9.41 32.35 -3.95
N ARG A 158 8.74 32.79 -2.92
CA ARG A 158 7.83 31.92 -2.18
C ARG A 158 6.60 31.65 -3.06
N LEU A 159 6.21 30.36 -3.12
CA LEU A 159 5.07 29.89 -3.88
C LEU A 159 3.93 29.49 -2.95
N SER A 160 2.73 29.71 -3.40
CA SER A 160 1.49 29.19 -2.83
C SER A 160 0.83 28.21 -3.81
N PRO A 161 -0.08 27.35 -3.38
CA PRO A 161 -0.84 26.47 -4.28
C PRO A 161 -1.66 27.24 -5.34
N GLU A 162 -1.97 28.51 -5.10
CA GLU A 162 -2.71 29.38 -6.00
C GLU A 162 -1.87 29.81 -7.21
N ASP A 163 -0.54 29.81 -7.09
CA ASP A 163 0.40 30.19 -8.16
C ASP A 163 0.58 29.09 -9.22
N PHE A 164 -0.11 27.94 -9.05
CA PHE A 164 -0.02 26.82 -9.99
C PHE A 164 -1.03 26.99 -11.13
N VAL A 165 -0.54 26.91 -12.34
CA VAL A 165 -1.39 26.74 -13.54
C VAL A 165 -1.93 25.32 -13.51
N LEU A 166 -3.26 25.19 -13.57
CA LEU A 166 -3.94 23.91 -13.48
C LEU A 166 -4.46 23.50 -14.87
N ASP A 167 -3.99 22.39 -15.37
CA ASP A 167 -4.55 21.70 -16.53
C ASP A 167 -5.84 20.98 -16.12
N SER A 168 -6.75 20.81 -17.08
CA SER A 168 -7.97 20.03 -16.88
C SER A 168 -7.89 18.75 -17.70
N PRO A 169 -7.35 17.65 -17.15
CA PRO A 169 -7.29 16.37 -17.83
C PRO A 169 -8.66 15.96 -18.37
N LYS A 170 -8.70 15.23 -19.49
CA LYS A 170 -9.97 14.73 -20.06
C LYS A 170 -10.66 13.80 -19.08
N THR A 171 -9.88 12.97 -18.42
CA THR A 171 -10.32 11.95 -17.46
C THR A 171 -10.12 12.40 -16.02
N GLY A 172 -10.82 11.72 -15.10
CA GLY A 172 -10.81 12.04 -13.68
C GLY A 172 -11.50 13.35 -13.32
N ASP A 173 -11.63 13.60 -12.01
CA ASP A 173 -12.42 14.70 -11.46
C ASP A 173 -11.57 15.90 -11.01
N TRP A 174 -10.28 15.90 -11.35
CA TRP A 174 -9.32 16.88 -10.84
C TRP A 174 -8.72 17.72 -11.95
N LYS A 175 -8.56 19.01 -11.69
CA LYS A 175 -7.59 19.88 -12.36
C LYS A 175 -6.25 19.70 -11.66
N ILE A 176 -5.16 19.61 -12.42
CA ILE A 176 -3.84 19.25 -11.92
C ILE A 176 -2.80 20.23 -12.41
N GLY A 177 -1.98 20.76 -11.50
CA GLY A 177 -0.81 21.58 -11.83
C GLY A 177 0.45 20.94 -11.24
N VAL A 178 1.51 20.82 -12.04
CA VAL A 178 2.77 20.25 -11.61
C VAL A 178 3.91 21.24 -11.85
N ARG A 179 4.78 21.39 -10.86
CA ARG A 179 5.90 22.32 -10.93
C ARG A 179 7.08 21.83 -10.09
N PRO A 180 8.34 21.96 -10.57
CA PRO A 180 9.51 21.77 -9.75
C PRO A 180 9.61 22.88 -8.71
N VAL A 181 9.86 22.52 -7.45
CA VAL A 181 9.95 23.45 -6.32
C VAL A 181 11.06 23.04 -5.35
N LEU A 182 11.43 23.98 -4.49
CA LEU A 182 12.24 23.71 -3.30
C LEU A 182 11.38 23.82 -2.05
N THR A 183 11.57 22.92 -1.11
CA THR A 183 10.91 22.93 0.20
C THR A 183 11.90 22.63 1.31
N ARG A 184 11.56 22.99 2.54
CA ARG A 184 12.38 22.68 3.71
C ARG A 184 12.31 21.20 4.10
N LEU A 185 11.34 20.45 3.60
CA LEU A 185 11.21 19.01 3.87
C LEU A 185 12.41 18.23 3.28
N TRP A 186 12.87 18.64 2.10
CA TRP A 186 14.02 18.06 1.40
C TRP A 186 15.02 19.17 1.05
N SER A 187 15.76 19.65 2.05
CA SER A 187 16.68 20.79 1.91
C SER A 187 17.69 20.59 0.79
N GLY A 188 17.63 21.45 -0.24
CA GLY A 188 18.56 21.43 -1.37
C GLY A 188 18.19 20.46 -2.51
N ARG A 189 17.18 19.63 -2.36
CA ARG A 189 16.64 18.75 -3.41
C ARG A 189 15.48 19.45 -4.11
N VAL A 190 15.49 19.43 -5.43
CA VAL A 190 14.33 19.80 -6.25
C VAL A 190 13.32 18.67 -6.15
N VAL A 191 12.09 19.01 -5.78
CA VAL A 191 10.95 18.11 -5.75
C VAL A 191 9.84 18.65 -6.62
N TYR A 192 8.93 17.81 -7.05
CA TYR A 192 7.80 18.18 -7.90
C TYR A 192 6.55 18.30 -7.02
N ALA A 193 6.04 19.52 -6.91
CA ALA A 193 4.77 19.78 -6.26
C ALA A 193 3.63 19.54 -7.26
N VAL A 194 2.64 18.77 -6.84
CA VAL A 194 1.41 18.50 -7.59
C VAL A 194 0.26 19.12 -6.82
N VAL A 195 -0.40 20.10 -7.42
CA VAL A 195 -1.58 20.76 -6.84
C VAL A 195 -2.81 20.28 -7.58
N THR A 196 -3.84 19.88 -6.85
CA THR A 196 -5.10 19.45 -7.42
C THR A 196 -6.26 20.33 -6.95
N LEU A 197 -7.27 20.49 -7.80
CA LEU A 197 -8.54 21.16 -7.50
C LEU A 197 -9.68 20.36 -8.14
N PRO A 198 -10.80 20.10 -7.46
CA PRO A 198 -11.95 19.44 -8.09
C PRO A 198 -12.45 20.21 -9.31
N LYS A 199 -12.76 19.51 -10.41
CA LYS A 199 -13.34 20.12 -11.63
C LYS A 199 -14.69 20.76 -11.37
N SER A 200 -15.44 20.22 -10.40
CA SER A 200 -16.75 20.78 -9.99
C SER A 200 -16.67 22.21 -9.43
N GLY A 201 -15.45 22.70 -9.13
CA GLY A 201 -15.24 23.99 -8.46
C GLY A 201 -15.58 24.00 -6.97
N ASN A 202 -16.23 22.97 -6.47
CA ASN A 202 -16.55 22.82 -5.05
C ASN A 202 -15.47 21.99 -4.37
N GLY A 203 -14.71 22.59 -3.46
CA GLY A 203 -13.68 21.94 -2.67
C GLY A 203 -12.37 22.73 -2.59
N SER A 204 -11.48 22.26 -1.73
CA SER A 204 -10.17 22.89 -1.51
C SER A 204 -9.09 22.27 -2.39
N ARG A 205 -8.07 23.05 -2.68
CA ARG A 205 -6.84 22.53 -3.30
C ARG A 205 -6.19 21.50 -2.38
N ARG A 206 -5.56 20.50 -2.99
CA ARG A 206 -4.70 19.54 -2.28
C ARG A 206 -3.30 19.64 -2.84
N LEU A 207 -2.31 19.37 -1.99
CA LEU A 207 -0.90 19.44 -2.32
C LEU A 207 -0.26 18.07 -2.14
N PHE A 208 0.52 17.65 -3.15
CA PHE A 208 1.33 16.45 -3.10
C PHE A 208 2.76 16.79 -3.51
N PHE A 209 3.71 15.98 -3.07
CA PHE A 209 5.09 16.05 -3.53
C PHE A 209 5.53 14.72 -4.11
N CYS A 210 6.36 14.82 -5.15
CA CYS A 210 7.13 13.70 -5.70
C CYS A 210 8.61 14.09 -5.72
N THR A 211 9.48 13.28 -5.13
CA THR A 211 10.93 13.55 -5.13
C THR A 211 11.59 13.21 -6.46
N LYS A 212 10.92 12.40 -7.30
CA LYS A 212 11.36 12.06 -8.66
C LYS A 212 10.76 12.98 -9.69
N ASN A 213 11.53 13.28 -10.74
CA ASN A 213 10.96 13.91 -11.93
C ASN A 213 9.88 12.98 -12.54
N PRO A 214 8.61 13.45 -12.66
CA PRO A 214 7.55 12.64 -13.23
C PRO A 214 7.85 12.07 -14.61
N GLU A 215 8.55 12.82 -15.46
CA GLU A 215 8.97 12.37 -16.80
C GLU A 215 9.92 11.17 -16.77
N SER A 216 10.63 10.98 -15.65
CA SER A 216 11.59 9.90 -15.46
C SER A 216 11.00 8.68 -14.69
N ILE A 217 9.71 8.69 -14.40
CA ILE A 217 9.03 7.52 -13.83
C ILE A 217 8.93 6.45 -14.92
N ASN A 218 9.60 5.33 -14.67
CA ASN A 218 9.62 4.19 -15.60
C ASN A 218 8.45 3.25 -15.30
N LEU A 219 7.25 3.64 -15.73
CA LEU A 219 6.01 2.88 -15.56
C LEU A 219 5.38 2.63 -16.92
N ASP A 220 5.12 1.37 -17.25
CA ASP A 220 4.36 0.97 -18.45
C ASP A 220 2.86 1.18 -18.21
N TYR A 221 2.47 2.46 -18.15
CA TYR A 221 1.10 2.84 -17.84
C TYR A 221 0.10 2.38 -18.90
N GLY A 222 0.50 2.32 -20.18
CA GLY A 222 -0.39 1.89 -21.27
C GLY A 222 -0.87 0.44 -21.13
N ARG A 223 -0.18 -0.38 -20.35
CA ARG A 223 -0.56 -1.76 -20.04
C ARG A 223 -1.11 -1.94 -18.64
N CYS A 224 -1.17 -0.88 -17.82
CA CYS A 224 -1.77 -0.96 -16.49
C CYS A 224 -3.27 -1.21 -16.58
N GLU A 225 -3.76 -2.12 -15.75
CA GLU A 225 -5.19 -2.38 -15.58
C GLU A 225 -5.89 -1.22 -14.86
N ASP A 226 -5.18 -0.55 -13.94
CA ASP A 226 -5.70 0.63 -13.25
C ASP A 226 -5.94 1.76 -14.24
N ASP A 227 -7.21 2.11 -14.43
CA ASP A 227 -7.64 3.15 -15.35
C ASP A 227 -7.03 4.51 -15.03
N THR A 228 -6.91 4.85 -13.74
CA THR A 228 -6.34 6.14 -13.31
C THR A 228 -4.87 6.26 -13.72
N ILE A 229 -4.08 5.20 -13.52
CA ILE A 229 -2.68 5.17 -13.92
C ILE A 229 -2.55 5.24 -15.44
N ARG A 230 -3.36 4.46 -16.16
CA ARG A 230 -3.33 4.41 -17.63
C ARG A 230 -3.70 5.75 -18.23
N GLU A 231 -4.86 6.28 -17.88
CA GLU A 231 -5.42 7.48 -18.49
C GLU A 231 -4.57 8.73 -18.20
N TYR A 232 -4.14 8.91 -16.95
CA TYR A 232 -3.27 10.03 -16.60
C TYR A 232 -1.89 9.92 -17.27
N GLY A 233 -1.33 8.69 -17.34
CA GLY A 233 -0.04 8.46 -18.00
C GLY A 233 -0.08 8.72 -19.50
N GLU A 234 -1.16 8.32 -20.19
CA GLU A 234 -1.37 8.56 -21.62
C GLU A 234 -1.59 10.05 -21.92
N GLU A 235 -2.27 10.77 -21.06
CA GLU A 235 -2.54 12.18 -21.26
C GLU A 235 -1.32 13.06 -20.98
N ASN A 236 -0.68 12.88 -19.84
CA ASN A 236 0.53 13.63 -19.47
C ASN A 236 1.28 12.89 -18.34
N LYS A 237 2.52 12.48 -18.59
CA LYS A 237 3.36 11.82 -17.58
C LYS A 237 3.53 12.63 -16.29
N GLN A 238 3.39 13.96 -16.34
CA GLN A 238 3.45 14.79 -15.16
C GLN A 238 2.34 14.48 -14.15
N PHE A 239 1.25 13.84 -14.57
CA PHE A 239 0.16 13.42 -13.71
C PHE A 239 0.41 12.07 -13.02
N LEU A 240 1.40 11.30 -13.47
CA LEU A 240 1.71 9.98 -12.90
C LEU A 240 1.93 9.98 -11.38
N PRO A 241 2.58 10.97 -10.74
CA PRO A 241 2.69 10.96 -9.29
C PRO A 241 1.34 10.92 -8.57
N LEU A 242 0.34 11.66 -9.09
CA LEU A 242 -1.01 11.64 -8.51
C LEU A 242 -1.69 10.29 -8.74
N ALA A 243 -1.55 9.73 -9.95
CA ALA A 243 -2.09 8.42 -10.28
C ALA A 243 -1.46 7.32 -9.42
N CYS A 244 -0.14 7.31 -9.28
CA CYS A 244 0.58 6.34 -8.43
C CYS A 244 0.21 6.48 -6.95
N TYR A 245 -0.07 7.71 -6.50
CA TYR A 245 -0.49 7.95 -5.12
C TYR A 245 -1.81 7.27 -4.76
N SER A 246 -2.67 6.97 -5.74
CA SER A 246 -3.91 6.22 -5.50
C SER A 246 -3.65 4.85 -4.87
N LEU A 247 -2.51 4.21 -5.20
CA LEU A 247 -2.11 2.92 -4.64
C LEU A 247 -1.90 2.96 -3.12
N ARG A 248 -1.67 4.16 -2.52
CA ARG A 248 -1.60 4.32 -1.06
C ARG A 248 -2.87 3.82 -0.37
N TRP A 249 -4.03 3.98 -1.02
CA TRP A 249 -5.30 3.56 -0.45
C TRP A 249 -5.35 2.06 -0.13
N ASN A 250 -4.54 1.25 -0.78
CA ASN A 250 -4.49 -0.19 -0.56
C ASN A 250 -4.09 -0.56 0.88
N ILE A 251 -3.35 0.32 1.60
CA ILE A 251 -3.02 0.07 3.01
C ILE A 251 -4.27 0.18 3.91
N GLU A 252 -5.19 1.09 3.59
CA GLU A 252 -6.45 1.24 4.32
C GLU A 252 -7.39 0.06 4.04
N ILE A 253 -7.44 -0.41 2.79
CA ILE A 253 -8.14 -1.65 2.42
C ILE A 253 -7.56 -2.83 3.19
N SER A 254 -6.24 -2.95 3.25
CA SER A 254 -5.55 -4.00 4.02
C SER A 254 -5.91 -3.95 5.51
N TYR A 255 -6.02 -2.76 6.11
CA TYR A 255 -6.48 -2.61 7.49
C TYR A 255 -7.93 -3.08 7.69
N TYR A 256 -8.81 -2.63 6.80
CA TYR A 256 -10.21 -3.06 6.84
C TYR A 256 -10.34 -4.59 6.75
N GLU A 257 -9.67 -5.20 5.79
CA GLU A 257 -9.69 -6.66 5.62
C GLU A 257 -9.06 -7.39 6.81
N SER A 258 -7.90 -6.94 7.29
CA SER A 258 -7.19 -7.55 8.42
C SER A 258 -8.03 -7.49 9.70
N LYS A 259 -8.70 -6.38 9.96
CA LYS A 259 -9.59 -6.22 11.13
C LYS A 259 -10.85 -7.03 10.99
N THR A 260 -11.49 -7.02 9.82
CA THR A 260 -12.81 -7.64 9.61
C THR A 260 -12.72 -9.15 9.41
N PHE A 261 -11.73 -9.64 8.67
CA PHE A 261 -11.71 -11.03 8.19
C PHE A 261 -10.53 -11.85 8.71
N TRP A 262 -9.49 -11.20 9.27
CA TRP A 262 -8.24 -11.83 9.69
C TRP A 262 -7.96 -11.69 11.17
N SER A 263 -8.92 -11.18 11.95
CA SER A 263 -8.88 -11.09 13.43
C SER A 263 -7.77 -10.20 14.00
N LEU A 264 -7.27 -9.20 13.23
CA LEU A 264 -6.23 -8.28 13.71
C LEU A 264 -6.60 -7.56 15.01
N GLU A 265 -7.90 -7.41 15.30
CA GLU A 265 -8.41 -6.79 16.52
C GLU A 265 -8.74 -7.82 17.64
N GLU A 266 -8.72 -9.12 17.37
CA GLU A 266 -9.25 -10.14 18.27
C GLU A 266 -8.19 -10.85 19.12
N TYR A 267 -6.90 -10.51 18.96
CA TYR A 267 -5.87 -11.18 19.74
C TYR A 267 -6.04 -10.99 21.26
N ARG A 268 -5.74 -12.06 22.01
CA ARG A 268 -5.82 -12.11 23.47
C ARG A 268 -4.46 -12.27 24.14
N VAL A 269 -3.41 -12.40 23.36
CA VAL A 269 -2.01 -12.41 23.83
C VAL A 269 -1.69 -11.06 24.46
N ARG A 270 -0.99 -11.08 25.59
CA ARG A 270 -0.79 -9.88 26.41
C ARG A 270 0.59 -9.30 26.34
N SER A 271 1.64 -10.13 26.10
CA SER A 271 3.01 -9.66 26.03
C SER A 271 3.30 -9.00 24.69
N ARG A 272 4.10 -7.92 24.69
CA ARG A 272 4.55 -7.23 23.48
C ARG A 272 5.02 -8.20 22.39
N LYS A 273 5.98 -9.07 22.76
CA LYS A 273 6.56 -10.05 21.83
C LYS A 273 5.51 -11.03 21.28
N GLY A 274 4.55 -11.45 22.11
CA GLY A 274 3.46 -12.32 21.69
C GLY A 274 2.53 -11.62 20.71
N ILE A 275 2.16 -10.36 20.97
CA ILE A 275 1.31 -9.54 20.10
C ILE A 275 1.99 -9.36 18.75
N GLU A 276 3.24 -8.85 18.72
CA GLU A 276 3.97 -8.60 17.47
C GLU A 276 4.14 -9.88 16.63
N ARG A 277 4.41 -11.02 17.28
CA ARG A 277 4.55 -12.30 16.56
C ARG A 277 3.22 -12.76 15.96
N LEU A 278 2.12 -12.64 16.71
CA LEU A 278 0.82 -13.08 16.24
C LEU A 278 0.32 -12.25 15.07
N ILE A 279 0.37 -10.92 15.18
CA ILE A 279 -0.09 -10.02 14.10
C ILE A 279 0.79 -10.15 12.84
N ASN A 280 2.10 -10.42 13.00
CA ASN A 280 2.96 -10.64 11.84
C ASN A 280 2.79 -12.05 11.23
N LEU A 281 2.40 -13.06 12.01
CA LEU A 281 1.99 -14.36 11.47
C LEU A 281 0.70 -14.25 10.66
N GLU A 282 -0.27 -13.47 11.12
CA GLU A 282 -1.49 -13.14 10.39
C GLU A 282 -1.18 -12.39 9.09
N CYS A 283 -0.27 -11.41 9.15
CA CYS A 283 0.25 -10.69 8.00
C CYS A 283 0.85 -11.65 6.93
N ILE A 284 1.64 -12.65 7.36
CA ILE A 284 2.19 -13.67 6.47
C ILE A 284 1.08 -14.51 5.84
N ALA A 285 0.07 -14.92 6.62
CA ALA A 285 -1.05 -15.70 6.13
C ALA A 285 -1.89 -14.92 5.12
N TYR A 286 -2.18 -13.64 5.39
CA TYR A 286 -2.83 -12.73 4.44
C TYR A 286 -2.06 -12.64 3.13
N SER A 287 -0.76 -12.36 3.21
CA SER A 287 0.12 -12.24 2.04
C SER A 287 0.18 -13.54 1.25
N ALA A 288 0.25 -14.69 1.92
CA ALA A 288 0.22 -16.00 1.27
C ALA A 288 -1.08 -16.23 0.48
N MET A 289 -2.24 -15.88 1.05
CA MET A 289 -3.52 -15.99 0.34
C MET A 289 -3.65 -15.03 -0.83
N THR A 290 -3.09 -13.82 -0.72
CA THR A 290 -3.04 -12.86 -1.83
C THR A 290 -2.16 -13.35 -2.97
N LEU A 291 -1.06 -14.05 -2.66
CA LEU A 291 -0.07 -14.52 -3.65
C LEU A 291 -0.44 -15.87 -4.27
N LEU A 292 -1.18 -16.70 -3.55
CA LEU A 292 -1.50 -18.07 -3.97
C LEU A 292 -2.10 -18.15 -5.39
N PRO A 293 -3.07 -17.27 -5.78
CA PRO A 293 -3.64 -17.29 -7.13
C PRO A 293 -2.65 -17.01 -8.25
N TYR A 294 -1.53 -16.35 -7.95
CA TYR A 294 -0.49 -16.00 -8.93
C TYR A 294 0.69 -16.98 -8.94
N SER A 295 0.75 -17.89 -7.97
CA SER A 295 1.84 -18.85 -7.80
C SER A 295 1.43 -20.30 -8.08
N ASP A 296 0.14 -20.61 -8.03
CA ASP A 296 -0.40 -21.97 -8.24
C ASP A 296 -1.61 -21.93 -9.20
N GLU A 297 -1.51 -22.67 -10.31
CA GLU A 297 -2.55 -22.72 -11.34
C GLU A 297 -3.91 -23.20 -10.81
N THR A 298 -3.92 -24.05 -9.79
CA THR A 298 -5.16 -24.55 -9.15
C THR A 298 -5.98 -23.43 -8.55
N PHE A 299 -5.33 -22.33 -8.15
CA PHE A 299 -5.96 -21.17 -7.56
C PHE A 299 -6.07 -19.98 -8.50
N SER A 300 -5.71 -20.11 -9.76
CA SER A 300 -5.73 -19.01 -10.75
C SER A 300 -7.13 -18.36 -10.91
N CYS A 301 -8.20 -19.11 -10.67
CA CYS A 301 -9.56 -18.57 -10.67
C CYS A 301 -9.82 -17.50 -9.58
N TYR A 302 -8.94 -17.38 -8.60
CA TYR A 302 -9.02 -16.38 -7.52
C TYR A 302 -8.16 -15.13 -7.79
N GLN A 303 -7.55 -14.95 -8.95
CA GLN A 303 -6.69 -13.81 -9.27
C GLN A 303 -7.41 -12.45 -9.23
N SER A 304 -8.74 -12.44 -9.36
CA SER A 304 -9.54 -11.21 -9.39
C SER A 304 -10.41 -11.02 -8.14
N VAL A 305 -10.15 -11.81 -7.09
CA VAL A 305 -10.92 -11.77 -5.85
C VAL A 305 -10.05 -11.44 -4.64
N SER A 306 -10.67 -11.14 -3.51
CA SER A 306 -9.98 -10.78 -2.28
C SER A 306 -9.20 -11.95 -1.65
N ALA A 307 -8.19 -11.63 -0.82
CA ALA A 307 -7.48 -12.63 -0.02
C ALA A 307 -8.44 -13.46 0.86
N GLN A 308 -9.54 -12.86 1.29
CA GLN A 308 -10.58 -13.51 2.07
C GLN A 308 -11.30 -14.62 1.28
N GLU A 309 -11.66 -14.35 0.04
CA GLU A 309 -12.31 -15.35 -0.82
C GLU A 309 -11.34 -16.49 -1.18
N THR A 310 -10.06 -16.15 -1.44
CA THR A 310 -9.01 -17.14 -1.63
C THR A 310 -8.84 -18.03 -0.39
N LYS A 311 -8.83 -17.43 0.81
CA LYS A 311 -8.78 -18.17 2.09
C LYS A 311 -9.96 -19.14 2.23
N PHE A 312 -11.16 -18.71 1.89
CA PHE A 312 -12.35 -19.55 1.92
C PHE A 312 -12.24 -20.73 0.96
N GLY A 313 -11.87 -20.48 -0.29
CA GLY A 313 -11.66 -21.52 -1.30
C GLY A 313 -10.59 -22.53 -0.88
N PHE A 314 -9.46 -22.04 -0.36
CA PHE A 314 -8.39 -22.87 0.18
C PHE A 314 -8.87 -23.74 1.35
N GLY A 315 -9.62 -23.15 2.29
CA GLY A 315 -10.20 -23.86 3.42
C GLY A 315 -11.16 -24.99 2.98
N GLN A 316 -12.00 -24.73 1.98
CA GLN A 316 -12.89 -25.74 1.40
C GLN A 316 -12.12 -26.89 0.74
N GLN A 317 -11.02 -26.61 0.03
CA GLN A 317 -10.18 -27.64 -0.54
C GLN A 317 -9.53 -28.53 0.52
N ILE A 318 -9.00 -27.91 1.61
CA ILE A 318 -8.43 -28.67 2.72
C ILE A 318 -9.50 -29.56 3.37
N GLN A 319 -10.67 -29.02 3.65
CA GLN A 319 -11.78 -29.81 4.24
C GLN A 319 -12.18 -30.97 3.33
N ALA A 320 -12.33 -30.72 2.03
CA ALA A 320 -12.66 -31.75 1.07
C ALA A 320 -11.57 -32.86 1.02
N SER A 321 -10.30 -32.46 1.05
CA SER A 321 -9.16 -33.41 1.06
C SER A 321 -9.12 -34.24 2.33
N ILE A 322 -9.37 -33.65 3.52
CA ILE A 322 -9.39 -34.35 4.81
C ILE A 322 -10.57 -35.34 4.85
N ILE A 323 -11.78 -34.90 4.45
CA ILE A 323 -12.97 -35.74 4.40
C ILE A 323 -12.73 -36.90 3.42
N PHE A 324 -12.19 -36.61 2.22
CA PHE A 324 -11.91 -37.61 1.22
C PHE A 324 -10.89 -38.63 1.71
N SER A 325 -9.75 -38.19 2.28
CA SER A 325 -8.73 -39.10 2.81
C SER A 325 -9.25 -40.00 3.92
N SER A 326 -9.97 -39.41 4.88
CA SER A 326 -10.58 -40.17 5.98
C SER A 326 -11.63 -41.17 5.49
N PHE A 327 -12.34 -40.81 4.41
CA PHE A 327 -13.34 -41.64 3.80
C PHE A 327 -12.68 -42.78 2.99
N VAL A 328 -11.61 -42.52 2.23
CA VAL A 328 -10.83 -43.55 1.52
C VAL A 328 -10.26 -44.56 2.49
N GLU A 329 -9.64 -44.11 3.59
CA GLU A 329 -9.16 -45.01 4.65
C GLU A 329 -10.26 -45.90 5.24
N SER A 330 -11.46 -45.37 5.40
CA SER A 330 -12.60 -46.17 5.90
C SER A 330 -13.17 -47.12 4.84
N LEU A 331 -12.93 -46.87 3.55
CA LEU A 331 -13.44 -47.65 2.42
C LEU A 331 -12.49 -48.75 1.92
N GLU A 332 -11.22 -48.74 2.31
CA GLU A 332 -10.27 -49.87 1.98
C GLU A 332 -10.81 -51.20 2.49
N THR A 333 -11.77 -51.20 3.42
CA THR A 333 -12.45 -52.37 3.94
C THR A 333 -13.72 -52.79 3.19
N VAL A 334 -14.18 -52.03 2.16
CA VAL A 334 -15.48 -52.26 1.50
C VAL A 334 -15.38 -52.39 0.00
N LYS A 335 -15.85 -53.52 -0.57
CA LYS A 335 -15.85 -53.88 -2.01
C LYS A 335 -16.60 -52.89 -2.95
N LYS A 336 -17.15 -51.78 -2.46
CA LYS A 336 -17.90 -50.76 -3.25
C LYS A 336 -17.18 -49.41 -3.33
N ALA A 337 -15.91 -49.34 -2.95
CA ALA A 337 -15.15 -48.09 -2.88
C ALA A 337 -15.16 -47.26 -4.17
N GLN A 338 -14.98 -47.88 -5.34
CA GLN A 338 -14.86 -47.17 -6.62
C GLN A 338 -16.12 -46.40 -7.05
N SER A 339 -17.29 -46.91 -6.76
CA SER A 339 -18.54 -46.21 -7.12
C SER A 339 -18.83 -45.00 -6.19
N PHE A 340 -18.43 -45.10 -4.93
CA PHE A 340 -18.56 -44.03 -3.96
C PHE A 340 -17.57 -42.89 -4.21
N ILE A 341 -16.33 -43.22 -4.59
CA ILE A 341 -15.28 -42.26 -4.98
C ILE A 341 -15.79 -41.38 -6.13
N LYS A 342 -16.36 -41.97 -7.18
CA LYS A 342 -16.94 -41.22 -8.31
C LYS A 342 -18.11 -40.30 -7.91
N ILE A 343 -18.92 -40.70 -6.94
CA ILE A 343 -20.03 -39.87 -6.43
C ILE A 343 -19.48 -38.66 -5.67
N ILE A 344 -18.46 -38.83 -4.85
CA ILE A 344 -17.84 -37.76 -4.07
C ILE A 344 -17.05 -36.80 -4.99
N GLU A 345 -16.27 -37.32 -5.95
CA GLU A 345 -15.62 -36.51 -6.98
C GLU A 345 -16.64 -35.66 -7.74
N GLY A 346 -17.79 -36.24 -8.14
CA GLY A 346 -18.88 -35.50 -8.78
C GLY A 346 -19.47 -34.42 -7.89
N TYR A 347 -19.55 -34.65 -6.57
CA TYR A 347 -20.08 -33.69 -5.60
C TYR A 347 -19.10 -32.53 -5.36
N VAL A 348 -17.82 -32.83 -5.19
CA VAL A 348 -16.75 -31.84 -5.03
C VAL A 348 -16.64 -30.98 -6.29
N LEU A 349 -16.57 -31.58 -7.48
CA LEU A 349 -16.50 -30.87 -8.75
C LEU A 349 -17.78 -30.05 -9.07
N SER A 350 -18.96 -30.48 -8.63
CA SER A 350 -20.19 -29.69 -8.79
C SER A 350 -20.26 -28.50 -7.83
N GLY A 351 -19.65 -28.61 -6.66
CA GLY A 351 -19.46 -27.49 -5.71
C GLY A 351 -18.60 -26.39 -6.30
N PHE A 352 -17.47 -26.76 -6.90
CA PHE A 352 -16.59 -25.80 -7.61
C PHE A 352 -17.27 -25.07 -8.77
N LYS A 353 -18.10 -25.75 -9.55
CA LYS A 353 -18.85 -25.11 -10.66
C LYS A 353 -19.94 -24.15 -10.20
N LYS A 354 -20.44 -24.26 -8.97
CA LYS A 354 -21.41 -23.30 -8.41
C LYS A 354 -20.76 -22.02 -7.93
N VAL A 355 -19.55 -22.07 -7.40
CA VAL A 355 -18.80 -20.88 -6.97
C VAL A 355 -18.32 -20.06 -8.18
N GLN A 356 -18.09 -20.66 -9.33
CA GLN A 356 -17.72 -19.95 -10.56
C GLN A 356 -18.91 -19.20 -11.24
N LYS A 357 -20.14 -19.33 -10.74
CA LYS A 357 -21.35 -18.72 -11.32
C LYS A 357 -22.02 -17.69 -10.38
N LEU A 358 -21.44 -17.40 -9.23
CA LEU A 358 -21.82 -16.30 -8.34
C LEU A 358 -20.83 -15.14 -8.49
#